data_1a2bfec8598af4abe5c01d6a6fc3686b
#
_entry.id   1a2bfec8598af4abe5c01d6a6fc3686b
#
_cell.length_a   1.000
_cell.length_b   1.000
_cell.length_c   1.000
_cell.angle_alpha   90.00
_cell.angle_beta   90.00
_cell.angle_gamma   90.00
#
_symmetry.space_group_name_H-M   'P 1'
#
loop_
_entity.id
_entity.type
_entity.pdbx_description
1 polymer ?
#
loop_
_entity_poly.entity_id
_entity_poly.type
_entity_poly.pdbx_seq_one_letter_code
_entity_poly.pdbx_strand_id
1 'polypeptide(L)'
;MRLARLLLFGAALLSTASNAWADATVFIGTATSPSNRTTRGFTLGAGLLIVAFEFEYGDTVEDLPDAAPSLRTGMGNVLIQTPFAIAGFQPYFTTGAGVYRESLGGLSETNFGINNGGGVKISLIGPVRARVDYRVFSLRGSPIDDTVQRLYVGLNLKF
;
A
#
# COMPACT_ATOMS: atom_id res chain seq x y z
N MET A 1 11.11 -22.87 -30.95
CA MET A 1 10.26 -21.67 -31.20
C MET A 1 9.68 -21.00 -29.95
N ARG A 2 9.24 -21.71 -28.93
CA ARG A 2 8.67 -21.11 -27.70
C ARG A 2 9.69 -20.34 -26.85
N LEU A 3 10.91 -20.88 -26.69
CA LEU A 3 11.99 -20.26 -25.92
C LEU A 3 12.46 -18.92 -26.53
N ALA A 4 12.58 -18.86 -27.85
CA ALA A 4 12.95 -17.63 -28.56
C ALA A 4 11.89 -16.52 -28.42
N ARG A 5 10.61 -16.89 -28.38
CA ARG A 5 9.52 -15.93 -28.14
C ARG A 5 9.51 -15.40 -26.70
N LEU A 6 9.82 -16.26 -25.71
CA LEU A 6 9.97 -15.86 -24.30
C LEU A 6 11.19 -14.94 -24.11
N LEU A 7 12.31 -15.21 -24.78
CA LEU A 7 13.50 -14.36 -24.75
C LEU A 7 13.26 -13.01 -25.43
N LEU A 8 12.54 -12.97 -26.55
CA LEU A 8 12.15 -11.74 -27.23
C LEU A 8 11.16 -10.90 -26.38
N PHE A 9 10.21 -11.55 -25.72
CA PHE A 9 9.30 -10.86 -24.79
C PHE A 9 10.04 -10.31 -23.56
N GLY A 10 10.99 -11.07 -22.99
CA GLY A 10 11.84 -10.62 -21.91
C GLY A 10 12.75 -9.45 -22.31
N ALA A 11 13.35 -9.51 -23.51
CA ALA A 11 14.18 -8.42 -24.05
C ALA A 11 13.36 -7.15 -24.36
N ALA A 12 12.14 -7.30 -24.86
CA ALA A 12 11.22 -6.17 -25.10
C ALA A 12 10.79 -5.50 -23.79
N LEU A 13 10.57 -6.26 -22.72
CA LEU A 13 10.30 -5.74 -21.38
C LEU A 13 11.50 -5.01 -20.77
N LEU A 14 12.72 -5.48 -21.03
CA LEU A 14 13.96 -4.84 -20.56
C LEU A 14 14.28 -3.55 -21.32
N SER A 15 13.90 -3.45 -22.60
CA SER A 15 14.12 -2.22 -23.40
C SER A 15 13.19 -1.06 -23.03
N THR A 16 12.11 -1.31 -22.27
CA THR A 16 11.23 -0.26 -21.73
C THR A 16 11.67 0.25 -20.36
N ALA A 17 12.78 -0.24 -19.82
CA ALA A 17 13.29 0.09 -18.48
C ALA A 17 13.71 1.57 -18.31
N SER A 18 13.80 2.35 -19.38
CA SER A 18 14.15 3.79 -19.30
C SER A 18 13.10 4.66 -18.58
N ASN A 19 11.89 4.14 -18.35
CA ASN A 19 10.82 4.82 -17.62
C ASN A 19 10.46 4.11 -16.29
N ALA A 20 11.25 3.13 -15.88
CA ALA A 20 11.07 2.47 -14.58
C ALA A 20 11.51 3.43 -13.46
N TRP A 21 10.76 3.42 -12.39
CA TRP A 21 11.06 4.19 -11.18
C TRP A 21 10.77 3.32 -9.96
N ALA A 22 11.45 3.62 -8.88
CA ALA A 22 11.17 3.03 -7.58
C ALA A 22 10.82 4.14 -6.58
N ASP A 23 10.07 3.79 -5.57
CA ASP A 23 9.79 4.70 -4.46
C ASP A 23 9.70 3.97 -3.12
N ALA A 24 9.94 4.72 -2.07
CA ALA A 24 9.75 4.28 -0.70
C ALA A 24 8.93 5.34 0.04
N THR A 25 7.97 4.89 0.86
CA THR A 25 7.17 5.78 1.71
C THR A 25 7.29 5.33 3.15
N VAL A 26 7.40 6.27 4.07
CA VAL A 26 7.10 6.05 5.48
C VAL A 26 5.86 6.85 5.83
N PHE A 27 4.96 6.28 6.63
CA PHE A 27 3.68 6.90 6.91
C PHE A 27 3.22 6.76 8.35
N ILE A 28 2.36 7.69 8.76
CA ILE A 28 1.57 7.65 9.98
C ILE A 28 0.13 8.03 9.66
N GLY A 29 -0.82 7.45 10.37
CA GLY A 29 -2.22 7.71 10.14
C GLY A 29 -3.12 7.12 11.20
N THR A 30 -4.36 6.89 10.82
CA THR A 30 -5.38 6.31 11.69
C THR A 30 -6.13 5.20 10.98
N ALA A 31 -6.41 4.12 11.70
CA ALA A 31 -7.46 3.17 11.36
C ALA A 31 -8.72 3.59 12.11
N THR A 32 -9.87 3.63 11.41
CA THR A 32 -11.11 4.20 11.96
C THR A 32 -12.13 3.16 12.40
N SER A 33 -11.86 1.88 12.16
CA SER A 33 -12.74 0.77 12.55
C SER A 33 -11.96 -0.27 13.37
N PRO A 34 -12.52 -0.79 14.46
CA PRO A 34 -13.75 -0.42 15.16
C PRO A 34 -13.65 0.92 15.91
N SER A 35 -12.47 1.39 16.25
CA SER A 35 -12.17 2.67 16.88
C SER A 35 -11.01 3.38 16.20
N ASN A 36 -10.83 4.68 16.49
CA ASN A 36 -9.72 5.46 15.97
C ASN A 36 -8.40 5.05 16.63
N ARG A 37 -7.55 4.33 15.89
CA ARG A 37 -6.27 3.82 16.39
C ARG A 37 -5.13 4.30 15.50
N THR A 38 -4.03 4.68 16.13
CA THR A 38 -2.83 5.09 15.39
C THR A 38 -2.29 3.92 14.58
N THR A 39 -2.00 4.21 13.31
CA THR A 39 -1.32 3.30 12.40
C THR A 39 -0.03 3.93 11.89
N ARG A 40 0.99 3.11 11.66
CA ARG A 40 2.27 3.52 11.08
C ARG A 40 2.81 2.40 10.19
N GLY A 41 3.68 2.76 9.28
CA GLY A 41 4.25 1.74 8.41
C GLY A 41 5.13 2.31 7.32
N PHE A 42 5.39 1.46 6.34
CA PHE A 42 6.16 1.84 5.17
C PHE A 42 5.65 1.13 3.92
N THR A 43 5.98 1.69 2.76
CA THR A 43 5.78 1.04 1.47
C THR A 43 7.05 1.07 0.65
N LEU A 44 7.22 0.06 -0.19
CA LEU A 44 8.28 -0.02 -1.20
C LEU A 44 7.61 -0.31 -2.53
N GLY A 45 7.83 0.54 -3.51
CA GLY A 45 7.18 0.47 -4.81
C GLY A 45 8.16 0.49 -5.97
N ALA A 46 7.75 -0.12 -7.06
CA ALA A 46 8.40 -0.01 -8.36
C ALA A 46 7.34 0.03 -9.45
N GLY A 47 7.54 0.88 -10.43
CA GLY A 47 6.53 1.06 -11.48
C GLY A 47 7.10 1.41 -12.84
N LEU A 48 6.22 1.27 -13.81
CA LEU A 48 6.47 1.61 -15.20
C LEU A 48 5.28 2.41 -15.72
N LEU A 49 5.52 3.68 -16.08
CA LEU A 49 4.49 4.60 -16.58
C LEU A 49 3.29 4.73 -15.63
N ILE A 50 2.19 4.05 -15.94
CA ILE A 50 0.91 4.16 -15.24
C ILE A 50 0.66 3.02 -14.24
N VAL A 51 1.44 1.94 -14.30
CA VAL A 51 1.27 0.77 -13.41
C VAL A 51 2.46 0.66 -12.47
N ALA A 52 2.18 0.44 -11.20
CA ALA A 52 3.18 0.17 -10.19
C ALA A 52 2.78 -1.04 -9.33
N PHE A 53 3.79 -1.71 -8.80
CA PHE A 53 3.67 -2.73 -7.77
C PHE A 53 4.23 -2.17 -6.48
N GLU A 54 3.54 -2.40 -5.38
CA GLU A 54 3.92 -1.87 -4.08
C GLU A 54 3.76 -2.96 -3.01
N PHE A 55 4.78 -3.13 -2.19
CA PHE A 55 4.66 -3.82 -0.92
C PHE A 55 4.36 -2.79 0.17
N GLU A 56 3.37 -3.06 1.03
CA GLU A 56 3.04 -2.25 2.20
C GLU A 56 3.10 -3.09 3.47
N TYR A 57 3.77 -2.56 4.47
CA TYR A 57 3.69 -3.02 5.85
C TYR A 57 3.03 -1.93 6.70
N GLY A 58 2.00 -2.31 7.47
CA GLY A 58 1.29 -1.43 8.39
C GLY A 58 1.13 -2.06 9.76
N ASP A 59 1.29 -1.26 10.81
CA ASP A 59 1.12 -1.63 12.20
C ASP A 59 0.16 -0.65 12.87
N THR A 60 -0.99 -1.15 13.32
CA THR A 60 -2.04 -0.41 14.02
C THR A 60 -2.07 -0.86 15.47
N VAL A 61 -2.04 0.08 16.39
CA VAL A 61 -2.02 -0.21 17.82
C VAL A 61 -3.33 -0.82 18.32
N GLU A 62 -3.24 -1.57 19.41
CA GLU A 62 -4.40 -2.11 20.15
C GLU A 62 -5.05 -1.01 20.98
N ASP A 63 -6.37 -1.08 21.13
CA ASP A 63 -7.15 -0.26 22.05
C ASP A 63 -8.05 -1.17 22.90
N LEU A 64 -7.56 -1.55 24.07
CA LEU A 64 -8.27 -2.46 24.97
C LEU A 64 -9.59 -1.89 25.52
N PRO A 65 -9.68 -0.60 25.92
CA PRO A 65 -10.93 0.02 26.33
C PRO A 65 -12.07 -0.14 25.32
N ASP A 66 -11.75 0.01 24.04
CA ASP A 66 -12.72 -0.11 22.94
C ASP A 66 -12.79 -1.53 22.35
N ALA A 67 -12.13 -2.51 22.97
CA ALA A 67 -12.00 -3.89 22.49
C ALA A 67 -11.52 -3.96 21.03
N ALA A 68 -10.70 -3.02 20.61
CA ALA A 68 -10.20 -2.91 19.24
C ALA A 68 -8.80 -3.55 19.13
N PRO A 69 -8.65 -4.58 18.26
CA PRO A 69 -7.41 -5.34 18.17
C PRO A 69 -6.28 -4.52 17.55
N SER A 70 -5.03 -4.84 17.89
CA SER A 70 -3.92 -4.43 17.04
C SER A 70 -4.05 -5.11 15.68
N LEU A 71 -3.61 -4.43 14.63
CA LEU A 71 -3.69 -4.96 13.27
C LEU A 71 -2.35 -4.74 12.55
N ARG A 72 -1.64 -5.82 12.27
CA ARG A 72 -0.46 -5.81 11.40
C ARG A 72 -0.84 -6.33 10.04
N THR A 73 -0.45 -5.61 8.99
CA THR A 73 -0.75 -5.96 7.60
C THR A 73 0.53 -6.03 6.78
N GLY A 74 0.64 -7.07 5.95
CA GLY A 74 1.65 -7.18 4.90
C GLY A 74 0.94 -7.39 3.58
N MET A 75 0.92 -6.37 2.70
CA MET A 75 0.12 -6.36 1.47
C MET A 75 0.99 -6.18 0.24
N GLY A 76 0.69 -6.96 -0.80
CA GLY A 76 1.16 -6.70 -2.17
C GLY A 76 0.06 -5.98 -2.94
N ASN A 77 0.39 -4.84 -3.52
CA ASN A 77 -0.57 -3.96 -4.18
C ASN A 77 -0.19 -3.70 -5.63
N VAL A 78 -1.19 -3.47 -6.45
CA VAL A 78 -1.06 -2.89 -7.79
C VAL A 78 -1.64 -1.48 -7.73
N LEU A 79 -0.89 -0.51 -8.23
CA LEU A 79 -1.32 0.87 -8.34
C LEU A 79 -1.51 1.24 -9.81
N ILE A 80 -2.58 1.97 -10.08
CA ILE A 80 -2.80 2.64 -11.36
C ILE A 80 -2.75 4.14 -11.07
N GLN A 81 -1.82 4.84 -11.71
CA GLN A 81 -1.53 6.25 -11.45
C GLN A 81 -1.36 7.02 -12.73
N THR A 82 -1.44 8.36 -12.67
CA THR A 82 -1.07 9.20 -13.81
C THR A 82 0.43 9.02 -14.12
N PRO A 83 0.84 9.01 -15.40
CA PRO A 83 2.24 8.77 -15.79
C PRO A 83 3.20 9.86 -15.28
N PHE A 84 2.66 11.04 -15.01
CA PHE A 84 3.38 12.19 -14.45
C PHE A 84 2.48 12.97 -13.50
N ALA A 85 3.09 13.80 -12.66
CA ALA A 85 2.35 14.70 -11.79
C ALA A 85 1.73 15.85 -12.63
N ILE A 86 0.44 16.11 -12.42
CA ILE A 86 -0.30 17.21 -13.03
C ILE A 86 -0.37 18.33 -11.99
N ALA A 87 0.25 19.48 -12.28
CA ALA A 87 0.38 20.60 -11.33
C ALA A 87 0.98 20.18 -9.95
N GLY A 88 1.91 19.20 -9.97
CA GLY A 88 2.53 18.67 -8.76
C GLY A 88 1.76 17.53 -8.07
N PHE A 89 0.57 17.19 -8.53
CA PHE A 89 -0.29 16.15 -7.95
C PHE A 89 -0.30 14.90 -8.84
N GLN A 90 -0.05 13.75 -8.26
CA GLN A 90 -0.11 12.45 -8.94
C GLN A 90 -1.14 11.54 -8.24
N PRO A 91 -2.40 11.58 -8.66
CA PRO A 91 -3.43 10.69 -8.13
C PRO A 91 -3.19 9.24 -8.57
N TYR A 92 -3.63 8.31 -7.72
CA TYR A 92 -3.58 6.89 -8.00
C TYR A 92 -4.75 6.16 -7.33
N PHE A 93 -5.09 5.02 -7.92
CA PHE A 93 -5.93 3.99 -7.32
C PHE A 93 -5.05 2.79 -7.00
N THR A 94 -5.38 2.05 -5.92
CA THR A 94 -4.65 0.86 -5.50
C THR A 94 -5.60 -0.26 -5.13
N THR A 95 -5.20 -1.47 -5.46
CA THR A 95 -5.84 -2.70 -5.01
C THR A 95 -4.77 -3.72 -4.68
N GLY A 96 -5.02 -4.57 -3.69
CA GLY A 96 -4.03 -5.54 -3.28
C GLY A 96 -4.58 -6.64 -2.38
N ALA A 97 -3.68 -7.56 -2.07
CA ALA A 97 -3.95 -8.71 -1.23
C ALA A 97 -2.73 -9.05 -0.41
N GLY A 98 -2.95 -9.71 0.71
CA GLY A 98 -1.86 -10.11 1.58
C GLY A 98 -2.32 -10.78 2.85
N VAL A 99 -1.47 -10.77 3.84
CA VAL A 99 -1.74 -11.35 5.16
C VAL A 99 -1.92 -10.25 6.19
N TYR A 100 -2.78 -10.52 7.14
CA TYR A 100 -2.92 -9.69 8.33
C TYR A 100 -2.84 -10.54 9.59
N ARG A 101 -2.45 -9.91 10.68
CA ARG A 101 -2.48 -10.48 12.02
C ARG A 101 -3.19 -9.50 12.95
N GLU A 102 -4.27 -9.97 13.55
CA GLU A 102 -4.95 -9.30 14.66
C GLU A 102 -4.45 -9.84 16.00
N SER A 103 -4.41 -8.97 17.01
CA SER A 103 -4.16 -9.40 18.39
C SER A 103 -4.97 -8.54 19.35
N LEU A 104 -5.67 -9.20 20.28
CA LEU A 104 -6.45 -8.56 21.32
C LEU A 104 -6.30 -9.34 22.63
N GLY A 105 -5.87 -8.66 23.71
CA GLY A 105 -5.76 -9.27 25.03
C GLY A 105 -4.84 -10.50 25.08
N GLY A 106 -3.82 -10.57 24.23
CA GLY A 106 -2.87 -11.68 24.15
C GLY A 106 -3.28 -12.83 23.22
N LEU A 107 -4.50 -12.85 22.71
CA LEU A 107 -4.92 -13.75 21.64
C LEU A 107 -4.55 -13.17 20.29
N SER A 108 -4.10 -14.00 19.35
CA SER A 108 -3.74 -13.54 18.02
C SER A 108 -4.17 -14.52 16.94
N GLU A 109 -4.64 -13.96 15.82
CA GLU A 109 -5.03 -14.71 14.63
C GLU A 109 -4.35 -14.12 13.40
N THR A 110 -3.99 -14.97 12.45
CA THR A 110 -3.36 -14.56 11.19
C THR A 110 -4.15 -15.15 10.04
N ASN A 111 -4.60 -14.29 9.15
CA ASN A 111 -5.43 -14.66 8.01
C ASN A 111 -5.09 -13.83 6.78
N PHE A 112 -5.83 -14.07 5.71
CA PHE A 112 -5.73 -13.38 4.43
C PHE A 112 -6.69 -12.20 4.35
N GLY A 113 -6.26 -11.11 3.72
CA GLY A 113 -7.09 -9.94 3.46
C GLY A 113 -6.84 -9.33 2.09
N ILE A 114 -7.78 -8.53 1.64
CA ILE A 114 -7.67 -7.71 0.44
C ILE A 114 -7.82 -6.24 0.82
N ASN A 115 -7.25 -5.34 0.02
CA ASN A 115 -7.46 -3.92 0.20
C ASN A 115 -7.77 -3.23 -1.13
N ASN A 116 -8.53 -2.15 -1.05
CA ASN A 116 -8.81 -1.24 -2.16
C ASN A 116 -8.71 0.19 -1.62
N GLY A 117 -8.23 1.08 -2.44
CA GLY A 117 -8.10 2.46 -2.02
C GLY A 117 -7.54 3.36 -3.09
N GLY A 118 -7.12 4.51 -2.67
CA GLY A 118 -6.49 5.47 -3.54
C GLY A 118 -5.90 6.62 -2.76
N GLY A 119 -5.14 7.44 -3.46
CA GLY A 119 -4.47 8.55 -2.83
C GLY A 119 -3.85 9.49 -3.84
N VAL A 120 -3.05 10.38 -3.32
CA VAL A 120 -2.32 11.35 -4.12
C VAL A 120 -0.89 11.49 -3.59
N LYS A 121 0.07 11.52 -4.52
CA LYS A 121 1.46 11.89 -4.26
C LYS A 121 1.63 13.35 -4.69
N ILE A 122 2.11 14.20 -3.80
CA ILE A 122 2.26 15.65 -4.00
C ILE A 122 3.75 15.95 -4.05
N SER A 123 4.23 16.46 -5.18
CA SER A 123 5.63 16.84 -5.36
C SER A 123 5.99 18.01 -4.44
N LEU A 124 7.02 17.85 -3.63
CA LEU A 124 7.51 18.91 -2.74
C LEU A 124 8.80 19.52 -3.30
N ILE A 125 9.91 18.82 -3.14
CA ILE A 125 11.22 19.30 -3.61
C ILE A 125 12.06 18.11 -4.10
N GLY A 126 12.62 18.20 -5.29
CA GLY A 126 13.42 17.13 -5.88
C GLY A 126 12.69 15.78 -5.88
N PRO A 127 13.30 14.72 -5.34
CA PRO A 127 12.68 13.39 -5.30
C PRO A 127 11.66 13.20 -4.17
N VAL A 128 11.50 14.20 -3.27
CA VAL A 128 10.65 14.12 -2.09
C VAL A 128 9.22 14.52 -2.42
N ARG A 129 8.28 13.69 -2.00
CA ARG A 129 6.84 13.91 -2.19
C ARG A 129 6.11 13.68 -0.87
N ALA A 130 5.04 14.43 -0.62
CA ALA A 130 4.04 14.04 0.36
C ALA A 130 3.10 13.01 -0.26
N ARG A 131 2.58 12.10 0.55
CA ARG A 131 1.58 11.10 0.14
C ARG A 131 0.40 11.16 1.10
N VAL A 132 -0.82 11.21 0.55
CA VAL A 132 -2.06 11.02 1.29
C VAL A 132 -2.77 9.82 0.69
N ASP A 133 -3.19 8.89 1.53
CA ASP A 133 -3.75 7.61 1.08
C ASP A 133 -4.92 7.21 1.96
N TYR A 134 -5.98 6.71 1.33
CA TYR A 134 -7.13 6.13 1.99
C TYR A 134 -7.35 4.72 1.48
N ARG A 135 -7.48 3.75 2.39
CA ARG A 135 -7.69 2.33 2.09
C ARG A 135 -8.79 1.71 2.91
N VAL A 136 -9.50 0.81 2.27
CA VAL A 136 -10.46 -0.08 2.89
C VAL A 136 -9.92 -1.49 2.79
N PHE A 137 -9.72 -2.12 3.93
CA PHE A 137 -9.29 -3.52 4.05
C PHE A 137 -10.53 -4.38 4.29
N SER A 138 -10.65 -5.46 3.53
CA SER A 138 -11.64 -6.52 3.76
C SER A 138 -10.90 -7.74 4.27
N LEU A 139 -11.09 -8.04 5.55
CA LEU A 139 -10.42 -9.12 6.25
C LEU A 139 -11.20 -10.42 6.10
N ARG A 140 -10.53 -11.53 5.92
CA ARG A 140 -11.10 -12.87 5.77
C ARG A 140 -10.71 -13.72 6.97
N GLY A 141 -11.46 -14.79 7.21
CA GLY A 141 -11.31 -15.63 8.38
C GLY A 141 -12.39 -15.33 9.41
N SER A 142 -12.02 -15.10 10.64
CA SER A 142 -12.93 -14.70 11.72
C SER A 142 -12.42 -13.43 12.41
N PRO A 143 -12.21 -12.33 11.66
CA PRO A 143 -11.72 -11.09 12.26
C PRO A 143 -12.77 -10.49 13.20
N ILE A 144 -12.33 -9.64 14.12
CA ILE A 144 -13.25 -8.89 15.01
C ILE A 144 -14.08 -7.91 14.18
N ASP A 145 -13.45 -7.28 13.17
CA ASP A 145 -14.11 -6.46 12.16
C ASP A 145 -13.71 -6.90 10.76
N ASP A 146 -14.69 -7.22 9.94
CA ASP A 146 -14.49 -7.64 8.55
C ASP A 146 -13.93 -6.51 7.67
N THR A 147 -14.16 -5.26 8.05
CA THR A 147 -13.79 -4.09 7.27
C THR A 147 -13.08 -3.06 8.12
N VAL A 148 -11.83 -2.77 7.75
CA VAL A 148 -11.01 -1.74 8.41
C VAL A 148 -10.70 -0.62 7.42
N GLN A 149 -10.99 0.62 7.80
CA GLN A 149 -10.64 1.80 7.02
C GLN A 149 -9.38 2.42 7.59
N ARG A 150 -8.48 2.86 6.71
CA ARG A 150 -7.22 3.50 7.09
C ARG A 150 -6.99 4.75 6.26
N LEU A 151 -6.72 5.86 6.95
CA LEU A 151 -6.26 7.10 6.35
C LEU A 151 -4.85 7.39 6.85
N TYR A 152 -3.90 7.64 5.95
CA TYR A 152 -2.57 8.02 6.36
C TYR A 152 -1.95 9.14 5.52
N VAL A 153 -0.96 9.79 6.10
CA VAL A 153 -0.07 10.73 5.44
C VAL A 153 1.37 10.23 5.56
N GLY A 154 2.17 10.46 4.55
CA GLY A 154 3.54 9.97 4.54
C GLY A 154 4.49 10.84 3.72
N LEU A 155 5.78 10.57 3.91
CA LEU A 155 6.84 11.09 3.07
C LEU A 155 7.26 9.97 2.11
N ASN A 156 7.24 10.28 0.83
CA ASN A 156 7.59 9.40 -0.26
C ASN A 156 8.86 9.92 -0.96
N LEU A 157 9.82 9.03 -1.12
CA LEU A 157 11.05 9.29 -1.85
C LEU A 157 11.02 8.51 -3.15
N LYS A 158 11.14 9.22 -4.28
CA LYS A 158 11.21 8.64 -5.63
C LYS A 158 12.67 8.58 -6.11
N PHE A 159 13.09 7.46 -6.68
CA PHE A 159 14.43 7.25 -7.27
C PHE A 159 14.38 6.32 -8.46
#